data_f559b07df602c0c289824e99295ad263
#
_entry.id   f559b07df602c0c289824e99295ad263
#
_cell.length_a   1.000
_cell.length_b   1.000
_cell.length_c   1.000
_cell.angle_alpha   90.00
_cell.angle_beta   90.00
_cell.angle_gamma   90.00
#
_symmetry.space_group_name_H-M   'P 1'
#
loop_
_entity.id
_entity.type
_entity.pdbx_description
1 polymer ?
#
loop_
_entity_poly.entity_id
_entity_poly.type
_entity_poly.pdbx_seq_one_letter_code
_entity_poly.pdbx_strand_id
1 'polypeptide(L)'
;MSYLIKPAGYKALLNLSQTEMGIKKIKDFFQQNLSSELRLRRVTAPLFVLKGMGINDDLNGTERAVTFPIKDLDDAKAEIVHSLAKWKRLTLADYQIEKGYGIYTDMNAIRSDEELGNLHSLYVDQWDWERVMGAEERNVDFLKEIVRRIYAALVRTEYLVYEMFPEIRPTLPQQIHFIHSEDLLQKYPTFTPKEREDAITKEYGAVFIIGIGCKLSNGEKHDGRAPDYDDWSTVAENGQIGLNGDLL
;
A
#
# COMPACT_ATOMS: atom_id res chain seq x y z
N MET A 1 -1.38 2.31 -24.91
CA MET A 1 -1.61 3.78 -24.92
C MET A 1 -1.93 4.20 -23.49
N SER A 2 -1.25 5.21 -22.97
CA SER A 2 -1.52 5.72 -21.62
C SER A 2 -2.93 6.31 -21.57
N TYR A 3 -3.79 5.83 -20.68
CA TYR A 3 -5.16 6.31 -20.48
C TYR A 3 -5.17 7.48 -19.48
N LEU A 4 -4.51 8.58 -19.83
CA LEU A 4 -4.56 9.79 -19.01
C LEU A 4 -5.92 10.49 -19.23
N ILE A 5 -6.75 10.50 -18.19
CA ILE A 5 -8.03 11.19 -18.18
C ILE A 5 -7.82 12.60 -17.64
N LYS A 6 -8.10 13.61 -18.46
CA LYS A 6 -8.09 15.00 -18.06
C LYS A 6 -9.48 15.59 -18.30
N PRO A 7 -10.24 15.92 -17.24
CA PRO A 7 -11.55 16.52 -17.38
C PRO A 7 -11.50 17.83 -18.21
N ALA A 8 -12.53 18.06 -19.02
CA ALA A 8 -12.64 19.30 -19.78
C ALA A 8 -12.65 20.52 -18.82
N GLY A 9 -11.81 21.52 -19.10
CA GLY A 9 -11.70 22.72 -18.27
C GLY A 9 -10.92 22.52 -16.96
N TYR A 10 -10.27 21.35 -16.74
CA TYR A 10 -9.43 21.15 -15.56
C TYR A 10 -8.34 22.21 -15.42
N LYS A 11 -8.26 22.80 -14.23
CA LYS A 11 -7.20 23.71 -13.83
C LYS A 11 -6.62 23.20 -12.50
N ALA A 12 -5.30 23.10 -12.43
CA ALA A 12 -4.62 22.77 -11.18
C ALA A 12 -4.90 23.88 -10.14
N LEU A 13 -5.20 23.46 -8.91
CA LEU A 13 -5.40 24.38 -7.78
C LEU A 13 -4.09 25.00 -7.33
N LEU A 14 -2.98 24.27 -7.44
CA LEU A 14 -1.64 24.68 -7.05
C LEU A 14 -0.75 24.88 -8.27
N ASN A 15 0.18 25.82 -8.21
CA ASN A 15 1.28 25.91 -9.17
C ASN A 15 2.35 24.84 -8.86
N LEU A 16 3.33 24.65 -9.76
CA LEU A 16 4.38 23.65 -9.62
C LEU A 16 5.17 23.79 -8.30
N SER A 17 5.56 25.00 -7.93
CA SER A 17 6.32 25.24 -6.70
C SER A 17 5.49 24.90 -5.44
N GLN A 18 4.22 25.24 -5.43
CA GLN A 18 3.31 24.88 -4.34
C GLN A 18 3.10 23.37 -4.26
N THR A 19 3.00 22.70 -5.41
CA THR A 19 2.87 21.25 -5.48
C THR A 19 4.09 20.54 -4.90
N GLU A 20 5.31 20.94 -5.29
CA GLU A 20 6.56 20.41 -4.75
C GLU A 20 6.68 20.63 -3.23
N MET A 21 6.33 21.82 -2.76
CA MET A 21 6.31 22.13 -1.34
C MET A 21 5.28 21.27 -0.59
N GLY A 22 4.10 21.07 -1.17
CA GLY A 22 3.05 20.22 -0.61
C GLY A 22 3.50 18.77 -0.50
N ILE A 23 4.06 18.18 -1.57
CA ILE A 23 4.60 16.81 -1.58
C ILE A 23 5.62 16.63 -0.44
N LYS A 24 6.60 17.55 -0.34
CA LYS A 24 7.63 17.48 0.71
C LYS A 24 7.00 17.51 2.10
N LYS A 25 6.04 18.39 2.34
CA LYS A 25 5.38 18.53 3.65
C LYS A 25 4.51 17.33 4.00
N ILE A 26 3.77 16.80 3.04
CA ILE A 26 2.99 15.57 3.21
C ILE A 26 3.91 14.40 3.60
N LYS A 27 5.02 14.23 2.86
CA LYS A 27 5.97 13.15 3.15
C LYS A 27 6.54 13.27 4.56
N ASP A 28 7.02 14.42 4.96
CA ASP A 28 7.60 14.64 6.29
C ASP A 28 6.58 14.41 7.40
N PHE A 29 5.40 14.98 7.27
CA PHE A 29 4.37 14.93 8.31
C PHE A 29 3.76 13.53 8.45
N PHE A 30 3.39 12.92 7.33
CA PHE A 30 2.79 11.58 7.35
C PHE A 30 3.76 10.54 7.93
N GLN A 31 5.03 10.53 7.50
CA GLN A 31 6.00 9.56 8.02
C GLN A 31 6.24 9.71 9.53
N GLN A 32 6.26 10.94 10.05
CA GLN A 32 6.39 11.19 11.49
C GLN A 32 5.16 10.68 12.26
N ASN A 33 3.96 10.97 11.76
CA ASN A 33 2.73 10.49 12.38
C ASN A 33 2.63 8.96 12.32
N LEU A 34 2.85 8.35 11.15
CA LEU A 34 2.79 6.91 10.98
C LEU A 34 3.82 6.19 11.87
N SER A 35 5.07 6.69 11.89
CA SER A 35 6.12 6.09 12.72
C SER A 35 5.80 6.17 14.22
N SER A 36 5.16 7.24 14.67
CA SER A 36 4.71 7.38 16.07
C SER A 36 3.56 6.42 16.39
N GLU A 37 2.53 6.36 15.51
CA GLU A 37 1.35 5.50 15.70
C GLU A 37 1.72 4.01 15.74
N LEU A 38 2.63 3.58 14.88
CA LEU A 38 2.99 2.18 14.72
C LEU A 38 4.32 1.80 15.40
N ARG A 39 4.99 2.75 16.05
CA ARG A 39 6.31 2.57 16.69
C ARG A 39 7.37 2.06 15.70
N LEU A 40 7.51 2.77 14.58
CA LEU A 40 8.43 2.40 13.51
C LEU A 40 9.72 3.20 13.58
N ARG A 41 10.84 2.54 13.30
CA ARG A 41 12.14 3.17 13.12
C ARG A 41 12.50 3.24 11.64
N ARG A 42 12.98 4.40 11.17
CA ARG A 42 13.44 4.53 9.79
C ARG A 42 14.71 3.72 9.55
N VAL A 43 14.76 3.02 8.42
CA VAL A 43 15.94 2.33 7.89
C VAL A 43 16.18 2.74 6.44
N THR A 44 17.43 2.62 5.98
CA THR A 44 17.77 2.88 4.58
C THR A 44 17.56 1.61 3.77
N ALA A 45 16.74 1.71 2.73
CA ALA A 45 16.44 0.60 1.83
C ALA A 45 17.41 0.55 0.64
N PRO A 46 17.68 -0.64 0.09
CA PRO A 46 18.37 -0.77 -1.20
C PRO A 46 17.45 -0.33 -2.34
N LEU A 47 18.03 0.34 -3.36
CA LEU A 47 17.35 0.62 -4.63
C LEU A 47 17.33 -0.61 -5.54
N PHE A 48 18.35 -1.47 -5.43
CA PHE A 48 18.51 -2.69 -6.21
C PHE A 48 19.12 -3.79 -5.35
N VAL A 49 18.93 -5.02 -5.78
CA VAL A 49 19.47 -6.22 -5.15
C VAL A 49 20.09 -7.12 -6.22
N LEU A 50 20.96 -8.06 -5.84
CA LEU A 50 21.47 -9.06 -6.77
C LEU A 50 20.32 -9.99 -7.21
N LYS A 51 20.25 -10.23 -8.51
CA LYS A 51 19.25 -11.13 -9.09
C LYS A 51 19.39 -12.55 -8.56
N GLY A 52 18.27 -13.18 -8.26
CA GLY A 52 18.24 -14.57 -7.79
C GLY A 52 18.44 -14.77 -6.30
N MET A 53 18.57 -13.69 -5.51
CA MET A 53 18.63 -13.80 -4.04
C MET A 53 17.27 -14.02 -3.37
N GLY A 54 16.17 -13.93 -4.12
CA GLY A 54 14.81 -14.07 -3.58
C GLY A 54 14.35 -12.93 -2.68
N ILE A 55 15.06 -11.80 -2.69
CA ILE A 55 14.79 -10.62 -1.85
C ILE A 55 13.86 -9.64 -2.55
N ASN A 56 13.98 -9.48 -3.87
CA ASN A 56 13.05 -8.67 -4.64
C ASN A 56 11.67 -9.34 -4.64
N ASP A 57 10.62 -8.56 -4.44
CA ASP A 57 9.27 -9.08 -4.46
C ASP A 57 8.78 -9.20 -5.90
N ASP A 58 8.20 -10.36 -6.22
CA ASP A 58 7.73 -10.66 -7.58
C ASP A 58 6.31 -10.12 -7.84
N LEU A 59 5.75 -9.32 -6.92
CA LEU A 59 4.38 -8.80 -6.95
C LEU A 59 3.36 -9.92 -7.23
N ASN A 60 2.76 -9.94 -8.42
CA ASN A 60 1.85 -11.03 -8.83
C ASN A 60 2.59 -12.24 -9.44
N GLY A 61 3.94 -12.17 -9.55
CA GLY A 61 4.78 -13.23 -10.09
C GLY A 61 4.93 -13.22 -11.62
N THR A 62 4.46 -12.17 -12.28
CA THR A 62 4.51 -12.02 -13.75
C THR A 62 5.33 -10.82 -14.21
N GLU A 63 5.57 -9.87 -13.32
CA GLU A 63 6.24 -8.61 -13.61
C GLU A 63 7.74 -8.81 -13.84
N ARG A 64 8.29 -8.08 -14.81
CA ARG A 64 9.70 -8.11 -15.16
C ARG A 64 10.47 -7.02 -14.45
N ALA A 65 11.47 -7.40 -13.64
CA ALA A 65 12.36 -6.43 -13.02
C ALA A 65 13.31 -5.80 -14.05
N VAL A 66 13.61 -4.51 -13.90
CA VAL A 66 14.67 -3.83 -14.63
C VAL A 66 16.00 -4.35 -14.13
N THR A 67 16.79 -4.97 -15.01
CA THR A 67 18.08 -5.58 -14.67
C THR A 67 19.24 -4.87 -15.34
N PHE A 68 20.41 -4.86 -14.66
CA PHE A 68 21.66 -4.35 -15.19
C PHE A 68 22.86 -5.16 -14.67
N PRO A 69 23.98 -5.26 -15.44
CA PRO A 69 25.19 -5.92 -14.99
C PRO A 69 26.01 -5.02 -14.06
N ILE A 70 26.77 -5.62 -13.13
CA ILE A 70 27.73 -4.93 -12.28
C ILE A 70 29.14 -5.38 -12.69
N LYS A 71 29.91 -4.49 -13.32
CA LYS A 71 31.24 -4.79 -13.87
C LYS A 71 32.19 -5.38 -12.84
N ASP A 72 32.27 -4.79 -11.65
CA ASP A 72 33.21 -5.23 -10.60
C ASP A 72 32.77 -6.52 -9.86
N LEU A 73 31.66 -7.10 -10.27
CA LEU A 73 31.15 -8.40 -9.81
C LEU A 73 31.01 -9.39 -10.97
N ASP A 74 31.97 -9.39 -11.89
CA ASP A 74 32.00 -10.29 -13.06
C ASP A 74 30.70 -10.27 -13.88
N ASP A 75 30.16 -9.09 -14.10
CA ASP A 75 28.87 -8.85 -14.78
C ASP A 75 27.67 -9.56 -14.13
N ALA A 76 27.75 -9.88 -12.84
CA ALA A 76 26.60 -10.35 -12.08
C ALA A 76 25.44 -9.37 -12.23
N LYS A 77 24.24 -9.90 -12.41
CA LYS A 77 23.04 -9.07 -12.65
C LYS A 77 22.45 -8.59 -11.33
N ALA A 78 22.21 -7.30 -11.25
CA ALA A 78 21.34 -6.69 -10.26
C ALA A 78 19.97 -6.38 -10.87
N GLU A 79 18.98 -6.22 -10.02
CA GLU A 79 17.62 -5.84 -10.40
C GLU A 79 17.09 -4.75 -9.48
N ILE A 80 16.44 -3.74 -10.08
CA ILE A 80 15.78 -2.68 -9.34
C ILE A 80 14.55 -3.30 -8.65
N VAL A 81 14.33 -2.93 -7.39
CA VAL A 81 13.27 -3.52 -6.58
C VAL A 81 11.87 -3.12 -7.06
N HIS A 82 10.92 -4.04 -6.94
CA HIS A 82 9.49 -3.79 -7.14
C HIS A 82 8.79 -3.43 -5.81
N SER A 83 9.17 -4.12 -4.74
CA SER A 83 8.76 -3.94 -3.36
C SER A 83 9.83 -4.51 -2.44
N LEU A 84 9.76 -4.22 -1.15
CA LEU A 84 10.79 -4.60 -0.17
C LEU A 84 10.19 -5.31 1.07
N ALA A 85 9.02 -5.94 0.95
CA ALA A 85 8.41 -6.67 2.06
C ALA A 85 9.34 -7.77 2.60
N LYS A 86 9.89 -8.61 1.73
CA LYS A 86 10.82 -9.69 2.12
C LYS A 86 12.11 -9.14 2.73
N TRP A 87 12.69 -8.11 2.13
CA TRP A 87 13.89 -7.47 2.67
C TRP A 87 13.66 -6.89 4.07
N LYS A 88 12.52 -6.21 4.29
CA LYS A 88 12.20 -5.65 5.61
C LYS A 88 12.02 -6.73 6.66
N ARG A 89 11.42 -7.87 6.32
CA ARG A 89 11.28 -9.01 7.24
C ARG A 89 12.63 -9.57 7.66
N LEU A 90 13.61 -9.69 6.73
CA LEU A 90 14.99 -10.05 7.06
C LEU A 90 15.62 -8.98 7.97
N THR A 91 15.46 -7.70 7.64
CA THR A 91 15.98 -6.58 8.42
C THR A 91 15.39 -6.53 9.84
N LEU A 92 14.10 -6.86 10.02
CA LEU A 92 13.51 -6.99 11.36
C LEU A 92 14.23 -8.04 12.20
N ALA A 93 14.57 -9.18 11.61
CA ALA A 93 15.29 -10.25 12.28
C ALA A 93 16.74 -9.85 12.59
N ASP A 94 17.47 -9.31 11.61
CA ASP A 94 18.86 -8.87 11.76
C ASP A 94 19.03 -7.79 12.83
N TYR A 95 18.05 -6.88 12.94
CA TYR A 95 18.06 -5.80 13.93
C TYR A 95 17.39 -6.20 15.25
N GLN A 96 16.93 -7.45 15.37
CA GLN A 96 16.27 -7.99 16.57
C GLN A 96 15.15 -7.07 17.07
N ILE A 97 14.30 -6.61 16.14
CA ILE A 97 13.19 -5.72 16.47
C ILE A 97 12.15 -6.45 17.30
N GLU A 98 11.85 -5.91 18.48
CA GLU A 98 10.92 -6.50 19.43
C GLU A 98 9.46 -6.41 18.95
N LYS A 99 8.61 -7.30 19.49
CA LYS A 99 7.15 -7.27 19.30
C LYS A 99 6.59 -5.88 19.63
N GLY A 100 5.69 -5.41 18.78
CA GLY A 100 5.05 -4.10 18.90
C GLY A 100 5.85 -2.94 18.32
N TYR A 101 7.05 -3.20 17.79
CA TYR A 101 7.89 -2.25 17.08
C TYR A 101 8.10 -2.69 15.64
N GLY A 102 8.56 -1.78 14.80
CA GLY A 102 8.80 -2.06 13.39
C GLY A 102 9.81 -1.13 12.75
N ILE A 103 9.92 -1.25 11.45
CA ILE A 103 10.74 -0.41 10.60
C ILE A 103 9.93 0.15 9.44
N TYR A 104 10.33 1.31 8.94
CA TYR A 104 9.83 1.84 7.68
C TYR A 104 10.97 2.38 6.84
N THR A 105 10.71 2.50 5.56
CA THR A 105 11.64 3.08 4.61
C THR A 105 10.92 3.91 3.56
N ASP A 106 11.61 4.95 3.06
CA ASP A 106 11.26 5.58 1.80
C ASP A 106 11.92 4.75 0.71
N MET A 107 11.15 4.11 -0.13
CA MET A 107 11.67 3.32 -1.22
C MET A 107 11.28 3.89 -2.58
N ASN A 108 12.16 3.67 -3.54
CA ASN A 108 11.87 3.92 -4.94
C ASN A 108 11.89 2.60 -5.69
N ALA A 109 10.95 2.44 -6.62
CA ALA A 109 10.83 1.25 -7.45
C ALA A 109 10.56 1.63 -8.91
N ILE A 110 10.87 0.71 -9.81
CA ILE A 110 10.49 0.82 -11.22
C ILE A 110 9.64 -0.41 -11.57
N ARG A 111 8.41 -0.17 -11.98
CA ARG A 111 7.45 -1.19 -12.40
C ARG A 111 7.27 -1.12 -13.90
N SER A 112 8.13 -1.82 -14.64
CA SER A 112 8.20 -1.71 -16.11
C SER A 112 6.97 -2.27 -16.84
N ASP A 113 6.22 -3.14 -16.19
CA ASP A 113 5.02 -3.78 -16.76
C ASP A 113 3.71 -3.14 -16.25
N GLU A 114 3.80 -2.01 -15.53
CA GLU A 114 2.62 -1.30 -15.00
C GLU A 114 1.76 -0.70 -16.12
N GLU A 115 0.44 -0.83 -15.99
CA GLU A 115 -0.51 -0.15 -16.87
C GLU A 115 -0.66 1.31 -16.44
N LEU A 116 -0.07 2.22 -17.23
CA LEU A 116 0.06 3.63 -16.88
C LEU A 116 -1.26 4.39 -17.03
N GLY A 117 -1.60 5.20 -16.03
CA GLY A 117 -2.82 6.00 -15.99
C GLY A 117 -2.70 7.17 -15.02
N ASN A 118 -3.85 7.69 -14.58
CA ASN A 118 -3.88 8.76 -13.57
C ASN A 118 -3.43 8.28 -12.17
N LEU A 119 -3.55 6.98 -11.90
CA LEU A 119 -3.29 6.38 -10.58
C LEU A 119 -1.99 5.57 -10.54
N HIS A 120 -1.51 5.08 -11.69
CA HIS A 120 -0.37 4.19 -11.77
C HIS A 120 0.75 4.81 -12.59
N SER A 121 1.97 4.74 -12.07
CA SER A 121 3.18 5.29 -12.68
C SER A 121 4.26 4.21 -12.79
N LEU A 122 5.11 4.34 -13.80
CA LEU A 122 6.31 3.53 -13.98
C LEU A 122 7.29 3.66 -12.81
N TYR A 123 7.48 4.90 -12.32
CA TYR A 123 8.31 5.20 -11.16
C TYR A 123 7.44 5.29 -9.92
N VAL A 124 7.80 4.52 -8.89
CA VAL A 124 7.08 4.46 -7.63
C VAL A 124 7.95 5.02 -6.51
N ASP A 125 7.41 5.96 -5.76
CA ASP A 125 7.98 6.54 -4.55
C ASP A 125 6.97 6.29 -3.43
N GLN A 126 7.28 5.37 -2.52
CA GLN A 126 6.34 4.94 -1.49
C GLN A 126 6.99 4.81 -0.11
N TRP A 127 6.19 4.98 0.94
CA TRP A 127 6.53 4.48 2.27
C TRP A 127 6.16 3.01 2.35
N ASP A 128 7.09 2.24 2.83
CA ASP A 128 6.92 0.81 3.00
C ASP A 128 7.37 0.42 4.41
N TRP A 129 6.58 -0.34 5.14
CA TRP A 129 6.81 -0.65 6.54
C TRP A 129 6.46 -2.09 6.89
N GLU A 130 7.15 -2.59 7.92
CA GLU A 130 6.87 -3.89 8.55
C GLU A 130 6.93 -3.73 10.07
N ARG A 131 6.02 -4.38 10.79
CA ARG A 131 5.94 -4.35 12.25
C ARG A 131 5.85 -5.75 12.81
N VAL A 132 6.62 -6.05 13.86
CA VAL A 132 6.58 -7.34 14.55
C VAL A 132 5.31 -7.43 15.40
N MET A 133 4.54 -8.49 15.21
CA MET A 133 3.35 -8.81 16.01
C MET A 133 3.46 -10.20 16.63
N GLY A 134 2.71 -10.46 17.69
CA GLY A 134 2.57 -11.78 18.28
C GLY A 134 1.56 -12.65 17.53
N ALA A 135 1.64 -13.96 17.72
CA ALA A 135 0.68 -14.89 17.09
C ALA A 135 -0.77 -14.61 17.51
N GLU A 136 -0.98 -14.16 18.73
CA GLU A 136 -2.29 -13.79 19.30
C GLU A 136 -2.87 -12.49 18.68
N GLU A 137 -2.03 -11.67 18.07
CA GLU A 137 -2.43 -10.45 17.34
C GLU A 137 -2.84 -10.74 15.89
N ARG A 138 -2.69 -11.99 15.41
CA ARG A 138 -3.05 -12.38 14.06
C ARG A 138 -4.56 -12.64 13.96
N ASN A 139 -5.34 -11.56 14.01
CA ASN A 139 -6.80 -11.58 13.94
C ASN A 139 -7.36 -10.30 13.30
N VAL A 140 -8.65 -10.31 12.96
CA VAL A 140 -9.34 -9.21 12.28
C VAL A 140 -9.41 -7.94 13.14
N ASP A 141 -9.55 -8.07 14.45
CA ASP A 141 -9.67 -6.91 15.33
C ASP A 141 -8.36 -6.16 15.41
N PHE A 142 -7.23 -6.86 15.50
CA PHE A 142 -5.92 -6.25 15.43
C PHE A 142 -5.64 -5.61 14.08
N LEU A 143 -6.01 -6.26 12.97
CA LEU A 143 -5.93 -5.66 11.63
C LEU A 143 -6.70 -4.33 11.57
N LYS A 144 -7.95 -4.32 12.03
CA LYS A 144 -8.79 -3.10 12.07
C LYS A 144 -8.19 -2.02 12.97
N GLU A 145 -7.57 -2.39 14.10
CA GLU A 145 -6.88 -1.44 14.98
C GLU A 145 -5.71 -0.77 14.26
N ILE A 146 -4.86 -1.54 13.60
CA ILE A 146 -3.72 -1.01 12.82
C ILE A 146 -4.21 -0.08 11.71
N VAL A 147 -5.22 -0.48 10.96
CA VAL A 147 -5.81 0.34 9.88
C VAL A 147 -6.37 1.65 10.43
N ARG A 148 -7.07 1.65 11.57
CA ARG A 148 -7.56 2.90 12.19
C ARG A 148 -6.43 3.85 12.57
N ARG A 149 -5.29 3.35 13.07
CA ARG A 149 -4.11 4.16 13.38
C ARG A 149 -3.50 4.78 12.13
N ILE A 150 -3.39 4.01 11.06
CA ILE A 150 -2.92 4.50 9.75
C ILE A 150 -3.89 5.58 9.24
N TYR A 151 -5.19 5.30 9.27
CA TYR A 151 -6.21 6.23 8.81
C TYR A 151 -6.23 7.54 9.60
N ALA A 152 -6.02 7.49 10.90
CA ALA A 152 -5.89 8.70 11.72
C ALA A 152 -4.68 9.56 11.30
N ALA A 153 -3.57 8.94 10.88
CA ALA A 153 -2.42 9.67 10.32
C ALA A 153 -2.76 10.31 8.96
N LEU A 154 -3.54 9.64 8.11
CA LEU A 154 -4.01 10.20 6.84
C LEU A 154 -4.92 11.41 7.05
N VAL A 155 -5.91 11.31 7.94
CA VAL A 155 -6.83 12.42 8.26
C VAL A 155 -6.06 13.64 8.78
N ARG A 156 -5.10 13.44 9.70
CA ARG A 156 -4.25 14.55 10.18
C ARG A 156 -3.42 15.18 9.06
N THR A 157 -2.95 14.37 8.12
CA THR A 157 -2.18 14.86 6.97
C THR A 157 -3.07 15.67 6.01
N GLU A 158 -4.30 15.24 5.79
CA GLU A 158 -5.28 15.99 4.99
C GLU A 158 -5.57 17.38 5.61
N TYR A 159 -5.72 17.46 6.92
CA TYR A 159 -5.88 18.75 7.61
C TYR A 159 -4.65 19.64 7.48
N LEU A 160 -3.43 19.09 7.56
CA LEU A 160 -2.22 19.86 7.31
C LEU A 160 -2.21 20.45 5.90
N VAL A 161 -2.62 19.67 4.89
CA VAL A 161 -2.72 20.15 3.51
C VAL A 161 -3.72 21.30 3.42
N TYR A 162 -4.85 21.19 4.07
CA TYR A 162 -5.87 22.24 4.11
C TYR A 162 -5.38 23.53 4.81
N GLU A 163 -4.64 23.40 5.91
CA GLU A 163 -4.03 24.58 6.58
C GLU A 163 -3.04 25.31 5.69
N MET A 164 -2.28 24.57 4.88
CA MET A 164 -1.30 25.13 3.94
C MET A 164 -1.94 25.67 2.65
N PHE A 165 -2.98 25.02 2.17
CA PHE A 165 -3.65 25.27 0.90
C PHE A 165 -5.18 25.20 1.09
N PRO A 166 -5.82 26.29 1.58
CA PRO A 166 -7.24 26.27 1.92
C PRO A 166 -8.19 25.97 0.73
N GLU A 167 -7.70 26.06 -0.49
CA GLU A 167 -8.43 25.65 -1.70
C GLU A 167 -8.58 24.13 -1.82
N ILE A 168 -7.73 23.34 -1.14
CA ILE A 168 -7.82 21.86 -1.04
C ILE A 168 -8.56 21.51 0.25
N ARG A 169 -9.87 21.33 0.15
CA ARG A 169 -10.71 21.05 1.31
C ARG A 169 -10.60 19.58 1.75
N PRO A 170 -10.63 19.29 3.06
CA PRO A 170 -10.73 17.93 3.57
C PRO A 170 -11.99 17.24 3.07
N THR A 171 -11.86 15.97 2.69
CA THR A 171 -12.94 15.12 2.18
C THR A 171 -13.05 13.79 2.91
N LEU A 172 -12.01 13.39 3.63
CA LEU A 172 -12.00 12.13 4.36
C LEU A 172 -13.00 12.15 5.52
N PRO A 173 -13.86 11.12 5.68
CA PRO A 173 -14.72 11.00 6.84
C PRO A 173 -13.89 10.78 8.11
N GLN A 174 -14.47 11.08 9.27
CA GLN A 174 -13.76 10.89 10.56
C GLN A 174 -13.45 9.43 10.87
N GLN A 175 -14.22 8.50 10.34
CA GLN A 175 -14.08 7.08 10.57
C GLN A 175 -14.05 6.32 9.24
N ILE A 176 -13.13 5.39 9.12
CA ILE A 176 -13.05 4.46 8.00
C ILE A 176 -14.10 3.36 8.15
N HIS A 177 -14.74 2.99 7.05
CA HIS A 177 -15.64 1.86 6.98
C HIS A 177 -14.87 0.57 6.67
N PHE A 178 -15.25 -0.55 7.31
CA PHE A 178 -14.67 -1.86 7.06
C PHE A 178 -15.70 -2.78 6.43
N ILE A 179 -15.33 -3.47 5.37
CA ILE A 179 -16.16 -4.49 4.73
C ILE A 179 -15.28 -5.65 4.26
N HIS A 180 -15.77 -6.88 4.36
CA HIS A 180 -15.09 -8.02 3.76
C HIS A 180 -15.44 -8.14 2.28
N SER A 181 -14.49 -8.61 1.46
CA SER A 181 -14.69 -8.77 0.01
C SER A 181 -15.87 -9.68 -0.35
N GLU A 182 -16.17 -10.70 0.47
CA GLU A 182 -17.35 -11.55 0.31
C GLU A 182 -18.66 -10.77 0.57
N ASP A 183 -18.70 -9.98 1.66
CA ASP A 183 -19.89 -9.16 1.97
C ASP A 183 -20.11 -8.09 0.90
N LEU A 184 -19.02 -7.56 0.35
CA LEU A 184 -19.05 -6.61 -0.76
C LEU A 184 -19.58 -7.26 -2.05
N LEU A 185 -19.20 -8.51 -2.35
CA LEU A 185 -19.76 -9.30 -3.44
C LEU A 185 -21.28 -9.50 -3.24
N GLN A 186 -21.71 -9.89 -2.05
CA GLN A 186 -23.12 -10.11 -1.75
C GLN A 186 -23.95 -8.82 -1.86
N LYS A 187 -23.37 -7.67 -1.47
CA LYS A 187 -24.02 -6.35 -1.58
C LYS A 187 -24.20 -5.91 -3.04
N TYR A 188 -23.22 -6.22 -3.91
CA TYR A 188 -23.22 -5.84 -5.34
C TYR A 188 -22.88 -7.04 -6.24
N PRO A 189 -23.78 -8.04 -6.34
CA PRO A 189 -23.45 -9.33 -6.97
C PRO A 189 -23.19 -9.27 -8.49
N THR A 190 -23.71 -8.24 -9.15
CA THR A 190 -23.58 -8.07 -10.61
C THR A 190 -22.45 -7.14 -11.02
N PHE A 191 -21.80 -6.47 -10.04
CA PHE A 191 -20.73 -5.52 -10.31
C PHE A 191 -19.39 -6.26 -10.44
N THR A 192 -18.51 -5.72 -11.28
CA THR A 192 -17.10 -6.10 -11.29
C THR A 192 -16.44 -5.66 -9.97
N PRO A 193 -15.26 -6.23 -9.59
CA PRO A 193 -14.55 -5.79 -8.39
C PRO A 193 -14.36 -4.27 -8.34
N LYS A 194 -13.94 -3.65 -9.44
CA LYS A 194 -13.72 -2.20 -9.52
C LYS A 194 -15.00 -1.37 -9.34
N GLU A 195 -16.10 -1.80 -9.94
CA GLU A 195 -17.41 -1.16 -9.75
C GLU A 195 -17.89 -1.29 -8.30
N ARG A 196 -17.58 -2.40 -7.61
CA ARG A 196 -17.86 -2.59 -6.17
C ARG A 196 -17.08 -1.60 -5.32
N GLU A 197 -15.80 -1.42 -5.61
CA GLU A 197 -14.92 -0.43 -4.94
C GLU A 197 -15.47 0.98 -5.11
N ASP A 198 -15.79 1.38 -6.33
CA ASP A 198 -16.35 2.70 -6.64
C ASP A 198 -17.69 2.94 -5.92
N ALA A 199 -18.58 1.94 -5.89
CA ALA A 199 -19.87 2.04 -5.25
C ALA A 199 -19.76 2.18 -3.73
N ILE A 200 -18.94 1.34 -3.08
CA ILE A 200 -18.81 1.37 -1.62
C ILE A 200 -18.05 2.60 -1.14
N THR A 201 -17.02 3.04 -1.88
CA THR A 201 -16.29 4.27 -1.56
C THR A 201 -17.15 5.51 -1.74
N LYS A 202 -18.02 5.53 -2.75
CA LYS A 202 -19.01 6.60 -2.93
C LYS A 202 -20.01 6.66 -1.76
N GLU A 203 -20.36 5.52 -1.17
CA GLU A 203 -21.31 5.44 -0.04
C GLU A 203 -20.68 5.91 1.28
N TYR A 204 -19.42 5.53 1.55
CA TYR A 204 -18.78 5.75 2.86
C TYR A 204 -17.64 6.76 2.86
N GLY A 205 -17.12 7.16 1.72
CA GLY A 205 -16.02 8.13 1.57
C GLY A 205 -14.62 7.54 1.77
N ALA A 206 -14.43 6.64 2.74
CA ALA A 206 -13.20 5.90 2.95
C ALA A 206 -13.52 4.48 3.43
N VAL A 207 -12.93 3.48 2.80
CA VAL A 207 -13.25 2.07 3.03
C VAL A 207 -11.97 1.24 3.11
N PHE A 208 -11.94 0.26 4.03
CA PHE A 208 -10.94 -0.79 4.02
C PHE A 208 -11.62 -2.12 3.68
N ILE A 209 -11.27 -2.68 2.53
CA ILE A 209 -11.78 -3.97 2.06
C ILE A 209 -10.87 -5.07 2.58
N ILE A 210 -11.41 -5.98 3.39
CA ILE A 210 -10.69 -7.09 4.01
C ILE A 210 -10.83 -8.36 3.16
N GLY A 211 -9.83 -9.24 3.15
CA GLY A 211 -9.91 -10.58 2.57
C GLY A 211 -9.78 -10.58 1.04
N ILE A 212 -8.80 -9.87 0.53
CA ILE A 212 -8.47 -9.84 -0.89
C ILE A 212 -7.53 -11.01 -1.24
N GLY A 213 -7.66 -11.56 -2.44
CA GLY A 213 -6.78 -12.63 -2.97
C GLY A 213 -7.33 -14.06 -2.84
N CYS A 214 -8.26 -14.32 -1.92
CA CYS A 214 -8.96 -15.60 -1.84
C CYS A 214 -10.11 -15.70 -2.86
N LYS A 215 -10.56 -16.93 -3.15
CA LYS A 215 -11.75 -17.15 -3.98
C LYS A 215 -13.00 -16.82 -3.16
N LEU A 216 -13.87 -16.01 -3.74
CA LEU A 216 -15.19 -15.68 -3.22
C LEU A 216 -16.22 -16.77 -3.58
N SER A 217 -17.44 -16.65 -3.07
CA SER A 217 -18.52 -17.61 -3.31
C SER A 217 -18.91 -17.79 -4.78
N ASN A 218 -18.64 -16.78 -5.62
CA ASN A 218 -18.82 -16.86 -7.08
C ASN A 218 -17.66 -17.56 -7.83
N GLY A 219 -16.60 -17.99 -7.11
CA GLY A 219 -15.41 -18.63 -7.66
C GLY A 219 -14.33 -17.71 -8.19
N GLU A 220 -14.56 -16.40 -8.20
CA GLU A 220 -13.60 -15.37 -8.61
C GLU A 220 -12.87 -14.78 -7.40
N LYS A 221 -11.77 -14.08 -7.66
CA LYS A 221 -11.10 -13.25 -6.65
C LYS A 221 -11.60 -11.82 -6.75
N HIS A 222 -11.53 -11.08 -5.63
CA HIS A 222 -11.76 -9.63 -5.69
C HIS A 222 -10.61 -8.94 -6.43
N ASP A 223 -9.36 -9.26 -6.04
CA ASP A 223 -8.14 -8.80 -6.72
C ASP A 223 -6.98 -9.78 -6.45
N GLY A 224 -5.84 -9.58 -7.11
CA GLY A 224 -4.60 -10.32 -6.90
C GLY A 224 -3.93 -9.96 -5.58
N ARG A 225 -3.16 -10.92 -5.02
CA ARG A 225 -2.26 -10.69 -3.87
C ARG A 225 -0.99 -11.49 -4.05
N ALA A 226 0.10 -10.97 -3.46
CA ALA A 226 1.38 -11.67 -3.48
C ALA A 226 1.26 -13.06 -2.82
N PRO A 227 1.75 -14.12 -3.49
CA PRO A 227 1.52 -15.48 -3.02
C PRO A 227 2.30 -15.86 -1.77
N ASP A 228 3.37 -15.12 -1.47
CA ASP A 228 4.39 -15.50 -0.49
C ASP A 228 4.45 -14.62 0.77
N TYR A 229 3.82 -13.43 0.78
CA TYR A 229 3.85 -12.57 1.97
C TYR A 229 2.51 -11.96 2.38
N ASP A 230 1.50 -11.93 1.52
CA ASP A 230 0.15 -11.49 1.90
C ASP A 230 -0.65 -12.61 2.56
N ASP A 231 -1.42 -12.26 3.59
CA ASP A 231 -2.26 -13.22 4.28
C ASP A 231 -3.66 -13.31 3.66
N TRP A 232 -3.81 -14.11 2.63
CA TRP A 232 -5.06 -14.36 1.93
C TRP A 232 -5.66 -15.75 2.21
N SER A 233 -5.19 -16.46 3.23
CA SER A 233 -5.58 -17.83 3.54
C SER A 233 -6.01 -18.08 4.99
N THR A 234 -5.67 -17.20 5.93
CA THR A 234 -6.09 -17.36 7.33
C THR A 234 -7.60 -17.22 7.46
N VAL A 235 -8.22 -18.19 8.13
CA VAL A 235 -9.65 -18.20 8.42
C VAL A 235 -9.89 -17.45 9.74
N ALA A 236 -10.70 -16.41 9.70
CA ALA A 236 -11.11 -15.66 10.88
C ALA A 236 -12.20 -16.41 11.67
N GLU A 237 -12.45 -16.01 12.92
CA GLU A 237 -13.45 -16.66 13.79
C GLU A 237 -14.87 -16.69 13.19
N ASN A 238 -15.23 -15.73 12.38
CA ASN A 238 -16.51 -15.66 11.67
C ASN A 238 -16.53 -16.49 10.37
N GLY A 239 -15.47 -17.22 10.05
CA GLY A 239 -15.34 -18.05 8.85
C GLY A 239 -14.91 -17.31 7.59
N GLN A 240 -14.75 -15.99 7.63
CA GLN A 240 -14.20 -15.20 6.50
C GLN A 240 -12.70 -15.43 6.36
N ILE A 241 -12.18 -15.32 5.13
CA ILE A 241 -10.80 -15.69 4.80
C ILE A 241 -9.97 -14.45 4.47
N GLY A 242 -8.75 -14.41 5.02
CA GLY A 242 -7.75 -13.38 4.73
C GLY A 242 -7.66 -12.29 5.80
N LEU A 243 -6.43 -12.01 6.22
CA LEU A 243 -6.08 -10.92 7.15
C LEU A 243 -5.26 -9.85 6.42
N ASN A 244 -5.70 -9.51 5.24
CA ASN A 244 -5.13 -8.45 4.39
C ASN A 244 -6.23 -7.50 3.94
N GLY A 245 -5.89 -6.45 3.23
CA GLY A 245 -6.88 -5.60 2.58
C GLY A 245 -6.29 -4.34 1.97
N ASP A 246 -7.15 -3.61 1.29
CA ASP A 246 -6.85 -2.33 0.67
C ASP A 246 -7.67 -1.20 1.27
N LEU A 247 -7.03 -0.04 1.41
CA LEU A 247 -7.66 1.20 1.81
C LEU A 247 -7.95 2.03 0.55
N LEU A 248 -9.23 2.39 0.38
CA LEU A 248 -9.79 3.12 -0.75
C LEU A 248 -10.44 4.42 -0.27
#